data_cb1adc90dfcf1f1f6230598dccdf7410
#
_entry.id   cb1adc90dfcf1f1f6230598dccdf7410
#
_cell.length_a   1.000
_cell.length_b   1.000
_cell.length_c   1.000
_cell.angle_alpha   90.00
_cell.angle_beta   90.00
_cell.angle_gamma   90.00
#
_symmetry.space_group_name_H-M   'P 1'
#
loop_
_entity.id
_entity.type
_entity.pdbx_description
1 polymer ?
#
loop_
_entity_poly.entity_id
_entity_poly.type
_entity_poly.pdbx_seq_one_letter_code
_entity_poly.pdbx_strand_id
1 'polypeptide(L)'
;NRLSKKYNLPVANAFHAGDGNLHPLIMFDANNKEELRKTEEFGAEILKYCVKVGGVLTGEHGVGIEKRELMCEMFNDNDIQQQIKIKKSLDEKNLLNPGKVYPILRKCAEEGRIHVHRDGEKFPDLPRF
;
A
#
# COMPACT_ATOMS: atom_id res chain seq x y z
N ASN A 1 17.79 8.56 2.60
CA ASN A 1 18.89 8.86 1.67
C ASN A 1 19.28 7.72 0.72
N ARG A 2 19.28 6.42 1.14
CA ARG A 2 19.64 5.29 0.26
C ARG A 2 18.61 5.09 -0.86
N LEU A 3 17.33 5.05 -0.52
CA LEU A 3 16.25 4.84 -1.49
C LEU A 3 16.07 6.05 -2.41
N SER A 4 16.18 7.28 -1.90
CA SER A 4 16.18 8.48 -2.72
C SER A 4 17.25 8.44 -3.82
N LYS A 5 18.46 7.98 -3.49
CA LYS A 5 19.51 7.78 -4.49
C LYS A 5 19.21 6.65 -5.46
N LYS A 6 18.66 5.52 -4.97
CA LYS A 6 18.30 4.37 -5.80
C LYS A 6 17.28 4.71 -6.87
N TYR A 7 16.23 5.45 -6.49
CA TYR A 7 15.13 5.82 -7.39
C TYR A 7 15.35 7.17 -8.11
N ASN A 8 16.41 7.89 -7.71
CA ASN A 8 16.70 9.26 -8.20
C ASN A 8 15.49 10.19 -8.02
N LEU A 9 14.84 10.12 -6.87
CA LEU A 9 13.72 10.97 -6.49
C LEU A 9 14.03 11.67 -5.16
N PRO A 10 13.81 12.99 -5.05
CA PRO A 10 13.96 13.71 -3.81
C PRO A 10 12.96 13.21 -2.76
N VAL A 11 13.36 13.21 -1.50
CA VAL A 11 12.48 12.87 -0.38
C VAL A 11 12.72 13.84 0.77
N ALA A 12 11.64 14.41 1.29
CA ALA A 12 11.61 15.08 2.57
C ALA A 12 10.99 14.15 3.62
N ASN A 13 11.31 14.36 4.89
CA ASN A 13 10.74 13.57 5.97
C ASN A 13 10.10 14.51 7.00
N ALA A 14 8.84 14.28 7.28
CA ALA A 14 8.16 14.76 8.47
C ALA A 14 7.85 13.54 9.35
N PHE A 15 7.68 13.73 10.65
CA PHE A 15 7.41 12.62 11.54
C PHE A 15 6.90 13.10 12.90
N HIS A 16 6.11 12.26 13.54
CA HIS A 16 5.77 12.37 14.95
C HIS A 16 6.76 11.52 15.75
N ALA A 17 7.87 12.12 16.17
CA ALA A 17 9.01 11.39 16.74
C ALA A 17 8.66 10.59 17.99
N GLY A 18 7.72 11.11 18.82
CA GLY A 18 7.26 10.45 20.05
C GLY A 18 6.47 9.16 19.77
N ASP A 19 5.79 9.10 18.63
CA ASP A 19 4.92 7.98 18.26
C ASP A 19 5.59 6.99 17.29
N GLY A 20 6.78 7.34 16.79
CA GLY A 20 7.44 6.55 15.74
C GLY A 20 6.74 6.59 14.38
N ASN A 21 5.84 7.56 14.16
CA ASN A 21 5.09 7.72 12.93
C ASN A 21 5.85 8.58 11.92
N LEU A 22 6.16 7.99 10.75
CA LEU A 22 6.97 8.61 9.71
C LEU A 22 6.13 9.01 8.50
N HIS A 23 6.35 10.22 8.00
CA HIS A 23 5.74 10.74 6.77
C HIS A 23 6.82 11.04 5.73
N PRO A 24 7.31 10.05 4.99
CA PRO A 24 8.23 10.30 3.89
C PRO A 24 7.48 10.95 2.73
N LEU A 25 7.88 12.16 2.36
CA LEU A 25 7.30 12.94 1.26
C LEU A 25 8.19 12.73 0.03
N ILE A 26 7.80 11.82 -0.86
CA ILE A 26 8.53 11.57 -2.11
C ILE A 26 8.05 12.60 -3.13
N MET A 27 8.97 13.41 -3.63
CA MET A 27 8.67 14.45 -4.62
C MET A 27 8.88 13.92 -6.03
N PHE A 28 7.87 14.05 -6.89
CA PHE A 28 7.90 13.58 -8.26
C PHE A 28 6.98 14.41 -9.16
N ASP A 29 7.18 14.36 -10.47
CA ASP A 29 6.25 14.93 -11.44
C ASP A 29 5.13 13.94 -11.75
N ALA A 30 3.91 14.23 -11.31
CA ALA A 30 2.73 13.38 -11.51
C ALA A 30 2.36 13.20 -12.99
N ASN A 31 2.81 14.08 -13.90
CA ASN A 31 2.62 13.93 -15.34
C ASN A 31 3.63 12.95 -15.96
N ASN A 32 4.71 12.64 -15.24
CA ASN A 32 5.74 11.69 -15.67
C ASN A 32 5.40 10.28 -15.18
N LYS A 33 4.88 9.44 -16.06
CA LYS A 33 4.48 8.05 -15.75
C LYS A 33 5.63 7.21 -15.18
N GLU A 34 6.86 7.47 -15.58
CA GLU A 34 8.03 6.74 -15.09
C GLU A 34 8.36 7.14 -13.63
N GLU A 35 8.26 8.44 -13.33
CA GLU A 35 8.45 8.91 -11.95
C GLU A 35 7.32 8.44 -11.03
N LEU A 36 6.07 8.43 -11.52
CA LEU A 36 4.94 7.88 -10.77
C LEU A 36 5.20 6.40 -10.41
N ARG A 37 5.58 5.56 -11.38
CA ARG A 37 5.92 4.16 -11.12
C ARG A 37 7.06 4.00 -10.11
N LYS A 38 8.13 4.78 -10.26
CA LYS A 38 9.25 4.80 -9.30
C LYS A 38 8.82 5.22 -7.90
N THR A 39 7.90 6.17 -7.79
CA THR A 39 7.37 6.64 -6.51
C THR A 39 6.58 5.53 -5.81
N GLU A 40 5.73 4.80 -6.54
CA GLU A 40 5.00 3.66 -6.02
C GLU A 40 5.95 2.56 -5.50
N GLU A 41 6.97 2.20 -6.28
CA GLU A 41 7.98 1.22 -5.88
C GLU A 41 8.80 1.69 -4.67
N PHE A 42 9.18 2.96 -4.65
CA PHE A 42 9.91 3.57 -3.54
C PHE A 42 9.08 3.51 -2.25
N GLY A 43 7.81 3.92 -2.31
CA GLY A 43 6.87 3.85 -1.19
C GLY A 43 6.69 2.41 -0.68
N ALA A 44 6.48 1.46 -1.58
CA ALA A 44 6.35 0.06 -1.23
C ALA A 44 7.61 -0.49 -0.52
N GLU A 45 8.81 -0.12 -0.99
CA GLU A 45 10.07 -0.56 -0.36
C GLU A 45 10.26 0.01 1.06
N ILE A 46 9.81 1.27 1.29
CA ILE A 46 9.79 1.86 2.63
C ILE A 46 8.86 1.04 3.55
N LEU A 47 7.64 0.78 3.11
CA LEU A 47 6.62 0.10 3.90
C LEU A 47 7.03 -1.35 4.23
N LYS A 48 7.59 -2.09 3.27
CA LYS A 48 8.17 -3.41 3.52
C LYS A 48 9.28 -3.38 4.56
N TYR A 49 10.13 -2.36 4.50
CA TYR A 49 11.18 -2.19 5.51
C TYR A 49 10.59 -1.87 6.89
N CYS A 50 9.55 -1.02 6.96
CA CYS A 50 8.85 -0.74 8.22
C CYS A 50 8.32 -2.01 8.87
N VAL A 51 7.62 -2.86 8.11
CA VAL A 51 7.11 -4.14 8.61
C VAL A 51 8.26 -5.05 9.06
N LYS A 52 9.33 -5.14 8.29
CA LYS A 52 10.50 -5.96 8.60
C LYS A 52 11.16 -5.59 9.93
N VAL A 53 11.13 -4.31 10.33
CA VAL A 53 11.70 -3.85 11.61
C VAL A 53 10.69 -3.82 12.76
N GLY A 54 9.52 -4.43 12.58
CA GLY A 54 8.48 -4.53 13.61
C GLY A 54 7.47 -3.39 13.63
N GLY A 55 7.48 -2.52 12.61
CA GLY A 55 6.48 -1.48 12.41
C GLY A 55 5.25 -1.99 11.65
N VAL A 56 4.41 -1.06 11.19
CA VAL A 56 3.16 -1.33 10.49
C VAL A 56 3.09 -0.60 9.16
N LEU A 57 2.17 -1.03 8.26
CA LEU A 57 1.98 -0.43 6.94
C LEU A 57 1.44 1.01 6.99
N THR A 58 0.75 1.38 8.04
CA THR A 58 0.15 2.71 8.18
C THR A 58 0.07 3.12 9.64
N GLY A 59 0.54 4.33 9.94
CA GLY A 59 0.44 4.90 11.29
C GLY A 59 -0.94 5.50 11.54
N GLU A 60 -1.42 6.37 10.64
CA GLU A 60 -2.66 7.13 10.83
C GLU A 60 -3.56 7.22 9.59
N HIS A 61 -3.01 7.25 8.37
CA HIS A 61 -3.78 7.52 7.16
C HIS A 61 -4.63 6.34 6.66
N GLY A 62 -4.39 5.14 7.19
CA GLY A 62 -5.04 3.92 6.73
C GLY A 62 -4.37 3.30 5.50
N VAL A 63 -4.85 2.12 5.12
CA VAL A 63 -4.31 1.33 4.01
C VAL A 63 -4.83 1.84 2.66
N GLY A 64 -6.12 2.18 2.59
CA GLY A 64 -6.75 2.68 1.37
C GLY A 64 -6.65 1.73 0.18
N ILE A 65 -6.37 2.28 -0.98
CA ILE A 65 -6.08 1.55 -2.23
C ILE A 65 -4.56 1.37 -2.39
N GLU A 66 -3.81 2.40 -2.04
CA GLU A 66 -2.37 2.52 -2.28
C GLU A 66 -1.54 1.42 -1.61
N LYS A 67 -1.87 1.08 -0.36
CA LYS A 67 -1.13 0.10 0.45
C LYS A 67 -1.80 -1.28 0.48
N ARG A 68 -2.92 -1.43 -0.23
CA ARG A 68 -3.77 -2.62 -0.19
C ARG A 68 -3.02 -3.92 -0.50
N GLU A 69 -2.20 -3.91 -1.54
CA GLU A 69 -1.45 -5.09 -1.97
C GLU A 69 -0.29 -5.42 -1.01
N LEU A 70 0.08 -4.49 -0.13
CA LEU A 70 1.11 -4.71 0.89
C LEU A 70 0.57 -5.35 2.18
N MET A 71 -0.74 -5.52 2.30
CA MET A 71 -1.34 -6.21 3.46
C MET A 71 -0.76 -7.61 3.66
N CYS A 72 -0.40 -8.30 2.58
CA CYS A 72 0.24 -9.62 2.62
C CYS A 72 1.67 -9.62 3.21
N GLU A 73 2.32 -8.47 3.29
CA GLU A 73 3.63 -8.33 3.96
C GLU A 73 3.49 -8.35 5.49
N MET A 74 2.32 -7.98 6.00
CA MET A 74 2.05 -7.83 7.43
C MET A 74 1.15 -8.93 7.99
N PHE A 75 0.19 -9.43 7.20
CA PHE A 75 -0.80 -10.40 7.60
C PHE A 75 -0.76 -11.64 6.72
N ASN A 76 -0.92 -12.81 7.30
CA ASN A 76 -1.10 -14.03 6.53
C ASN A 76 -2.51 -14.13 5.95
N ASP A 77 -2.73 -15.08 5.03
CA ASP A 77 -4.01 -15.24 4.35
C ASP A 77 -5.18 -15.49 5.30
N ASN A 78 -4.97 -16.25 6.37
CA ASN A 78 -6.02 -16.52 7.35
C ASN A 78 -6.44 -15.24 8.08
N ASP A 79 -5.49 -14.41 8.48
CA ASP A 79 -5.77 -13.12 9.13
C ASP A 79 -6.57 -12.20 8.21
N ILE A 80 -6.15 -12.08 6.94
CA ILE A 80 -6.85 -11.29 5.93
C ILE A 80 -8.27 -11.82 5.71
N GLN A 81 -8.45 -13.14 5.64
CA GLN A 81 -9.77 -13.76 5.51
C GLN A 81 -10.69 -13.45 6.69
N GLN A 82 -10.18 -13.47 7.93
CA GLN A 82 -10.98 -13.12 9.11
C GLN A 82 -11.40 -11.65 9.07
N GLN A 83 -10.49 -10.75 8.70
CA GLN A 83 -10.80 -9.33 8.54
C GLN A 83 -11.87 -9.10 7.46
N ILE A 84 -11.78 -9.80 6.31
CA ILE A 84 -12.79 -9.74 5.25
C ILE A 84 -14.14 -10.27 5.72
N LYS A 85 -14.19 -11.33 6.53
CA LYS A 85 -15.45 -11.84 7.11
C LYS A 85 -16.11 -10.80 8.00
N ILE A 86 -15.34 -10.09 8.83
CA ILE A 86 -15.86 -9.00 9.67
C ILE A 86 -16.45 -7.91 8.78
N LYS A 87 -15.73 -7.45 7.76
CA LYS A 87 -16.24 -6.47 6.82
C LYS A 87 -17.56 -6.94 6.17
N LYS A 88 -17.63 -8.17 5.70
CA LYS A 88 -18.82 -8.72 5.05
C LYS A 88 -20.02 -8.83 6.00
N SER A 89 -19.80 -9.10 7.28
CA SER A 89 -20.88 -9.17 8.26
C SER A 89 -21.54 -7.80 8.51
N LEU A 90 -20.79 -6.71 8.32
CA LEU A 90 -21.27 -5.34 8.51
C LEU A 90 -21.70 -4.66 7.21
N ASP A 91 -21.23 -5.16 6.08
CA ASP A 91 -21.45 -4.57 4.75
C ASP A 91 -21.65 -5.69 3.70
N GLU A 92 -22.75 -6.42 3.84
CA GLU A 92 -23.08 -7.57 2.98
C GLU A 92 -23.11 -7.20 1.50
N LYS A 93 -23.62 -6.01 1.17
CA LYS A 93 -23.73 -5.51 -0.20
C LYS A 93 -22.45 -4.86 -0.72
N ASN A 94 -21.39 -4.79 0.10
CA ASN A 94 -20.12 -4.16 -0.26
C ASN A 94 -20.26 -2.73 -0.80
N LEU A 95 -21.06 -1.91 -0.13
CA LEU A 95 -21.30 -0.51 -0.48
C LEU A 95 -20.28 0.44 0.14
N LEU A 96 -19.69 0.07 1.28
CA LEU A 96 -18.75 0.89 2.03
C LEU A 96 -17.33 0.69 1.50
N ASN A 97 -16.78 1.71 0.85
CA ASN A 97 -15.41 1.71 0.34
C ASN A 97 -15.04 0.42 -0.42
N PRO A 98 -15.77 0.06 -1.48
CA PRO A 98 -15.50 -1.16 -2.24
C PRO A 98 -14.09 -1.13 -2.84
N GLY A 99 -13.38 -2.25 -2.75
CA GLY A 99 -12.03 -2.41 -3.30
C GLY A 99 -10.91 -1.74 -2.51
N LYS A 100 -11.18 -1.18 -1.32
CA LYS A 100 -10.18 -0.60 -0.42
C LYS A 100 -9.78 -1.59 0.67
N VAL A 101 -8.59 -1.41 1.23
CA VAL A 101 -7.97 -2.11 2.36
C VAL A 101 -7.55 -3.54 2.04
N TYR A 102 -8.43 -4.38 1.53
CA TYR A 102 -8.15 -5.80 1.36
C TYR A 102 -7.63 -6.14 -0.02
N PRO A 103 -6.49 -6.86 -0.14
CA PRO A 103 -5.94 -7.28 -1.42
C PRO A 103 -6.86 -8.30 -2.12
N ILE A 104 -6.64 -8.48 -3.42
CA ILE A 104 -7.29 -9.54 -4.17
C ILE A 104 -6.55 -10.84 -3.84
N LEU A 105 -7.17 -11.72 -3.07
CA LEU A 105 -6.57 -12.88 -2.39
C LEU A 105 -5.77 -13.86 -3.27
N ARG A 106 -6.01 -13.90 -4.57
CA ARG A 106 -5.24 -14.75 -5.48
C ARG A 106 -3.77 -14.37 -5.58
N LYS A 107 -3.40 -13.16 -5.17
CA LYS A 107 -2.03 -12.64 -5.26
C LYS A 107 -1.19 -12.91 -4.02
N CYS A 108 -1.80 -13.12 -2.87
CA CYS A 108 -1.06 -13.44 -1.64
C CYS A 108 -0.51 -14.87 -1.67
N ALA A 109 -1.18 -15.79 -2.37
CA ALA A 109 -0.80 -17.20 -2.48
C ALA A 109 0.30 -17.48 -3.53
N GLU A 110 0.50 -16.58 -4.49
CA GLU A 110 1.49 -16.70 -5.55
C GLU A 110 2.76 -15.90 -5.23
N GLU A 111 3.66 -16.50 -4.47
CA GLU A 111 5.10 -16.18 -4.42
C GLU A 111 5.54 -14.79 -3.98
N GLY A 112 4.99 -14.08 -3.04
CA GLY A 112 5.69 -12.91 -2.48
C GLY A 112 6.23 -11.89 -3.52
N ARG A 113 5.73 -11.92 -4.76
CA ARG A 113 6.06 -10.99 -5.84
C ARG A 113 4.81 -10.24 -6.26
N ILE A 114 4.77 -8.97 -5.91
CA ILE A 114 3.70 -8.07 -6.32
C ILE A 114 3.82 -7.80 -7.82
N HIS A 115 3.02 -8.48 -8.62
CA HIS A 115 2.73 -8.05 -9.98
C HIS A 115 1.38 -7.34 -9.99
N VAL A 116 1.39 -6.04 -10.19
CA VAL A 116 0.18 -5.26 -10.47
C VAL A 116 -0.28 -5.62 -11.88
N HIS A 117 -1.19 -6.59 -12.00
CA HIS A 117 -1.86 -6.84 -13.27
C HIS A 117 -3.04 -5.88 -13.43
N ARG A 118 -3.03 -5.13 -14.52
CA ARG A 118 -4.08 -4.18 -14.91
C ARG A 118 -5.43 -4.83 -15.27
N ASP A 119 -5.48 -6.14 -15.43
CA ASP A 119 -6.63 -6.85 -16.03
C ASP A 119 -7.66 -7.30 -15.00
N GLY A 120 -8.15 -6.40 -14.16
CA GLY A 120 -9.17 -6.77 -13.18
C GLY A 120 -9.65 -5.66 -12.27
N GLU A 121 -9.30 -4.43 -12.53
CA GLU A 121 -9.82 -3.29 -11.76
C GLU A 121 -11.25 -2.98 -12.21
N LYS A 122 -12.22 -3.15 -11.31
CA LYS A 122 -13.63 -2.79 -11.54
C LYS A 122 -13.86 -1.30 -11.80
N PHE A 123 -12.86 -0.45 -11.54
CA PHE A 123 -12.94 1.01 -11.67
C PHE A 123 -11.60 1.56 -12.17
N PRO A 124 -11.28 1.40 -13.46
CA PRO A 124 -10.02 1.87 -14.03
C PRO A 124 -9.89 3.41 -14.07
N ASP A 125 -11.01 4.12 -13.96
CA ASP A 125 -11.10 5.58 -14.11
C ASP A 125 -11.10 6.35 -12.77
N LEU A 126 -10.95 5.67 -11.62
CA LEU A 126 -10.83 6.38 -10.35
C LEU A 126 -9.45 7.02 -10.24
N PRO A 127 -9.38 8.36 -10.01
CA PRO A 127 -8.11 9.03 -9.82
C PRO A 127 -7.36 8.42 -8.63
N ARG A 128 -6.12 8.08 -8.86
CA ARG A 128 -5.18 7.64 -7.82
C ARG A 128 -4.46 8.90 -7.31
N PHE A 129 -4.72 9.25 -6.09
CA PHE A 129 -4.01 10.31 -5.40
C PHE A 129 -2.87 9.74 -4.58
#